data_110cbe9b7d4889a1a2cb20f71350da6b
#
_entry.id   110cbe9b7d4889a1a2cb20f71350da6b
#
_cell.length_a   1.000
_cell.length_b   1.000
_cell.length_c   1.000
_cell.angle_alpha   90.00
_cell.angle_beta   90.00
_cell.angle_gamma   90.00
#
_symmetry.space_group_name_H-M   'P 1'
#
loop_
_entity.id
_entity.type
_entity.pdbx_description
1 polymer ?
#
loop_
_entity_poly.entity_id
_entity_poly.type
_entity_poly.pdbx_seq_one_letter_code
_entity_poly.pdbx_strand_id
1 'polypeptide(L)'
;MKQLRIYADTSVFGGCFDDEFAEISKAFFKDIELGKFSLVISATTIRELDRAPEHVQRVLANLPPEMVEVIDYSEEIGALRDDYLAAGVVGPEGKSDAEHIASASVADVDLVVSWNFKHIVHYEKISGYQAVNLLNGYKPIRIYSPREVVKL
;
A
#
# COMPACT_ATOMS: atom_id res chain seq x y z
N MET A 1 12.04 -19.29 6.93
CA MET A 1 11.34 -18.14 7.54
C MET A 1 10.13 -17.74 6.71
N LYS A 2 9.11 -17.27 7.37
CA LYS A 2 7.92 -16.79 6.69
C LYS A 2 8.26 -15.56 5.85
N GLN A 3 7.90 -15.58 4.56
CA GLN A 3 8.04 -14.43 3.67
C GLN A 3 6.97 -13.39 4.02
N LEU A 4 7.38 -12.14 4.24
CA LEU A 4 6.44 -11.07 4.54
C LEU A 4 5.60 -10.72 3.31
N ARG A 5 4.30 -10.50 3.53
CA ARG A 5 3.37 -9.96 2.55
C ARG A 5 3.28 -8.46 2.77
N ILE A 6 3.78 -7.68 1.83
CA ILE A 6 3.86 -6.23 1.96
C ILE A 6 2.96 -5.57 0.91
N TYR A 7 2.01 -4.77 1.38
CA TYR A 7 1.14 -3.97 0.50
C TYR A 7 1.86 -2.68 0.14
N ALA A 8 1.90 -2.35 -1.13
CA ALA A 8 2.42 -1.06 -1.61
C ALA A 8 1.31 -0.30 -2.33
N ASP A 9 1.15 0.97 -2.01
CA ASP A 9 0.26 1.84 -2.78
C ASP A 9 0.96 2.30 -4.06
N THR A 10 0.23 3.04 -4.88
CA THR A 10 0.71 3.48 -6.19
C THR A 10 1.93 4.41 -6.10
N SER A 11 2.07 5.15 -4.99
CA SER A 11 3.18 6.10 -4.81
C SER A 11 4.56 5.43 -4.84
N VAL A 12 4.64 4.15 -4.45
CA VAL A 12 5.91 3.42 -4.44
C VAL A 12 6.36 3.12 -5.88
N PHE A 13 5.41 2.85 -6.77
CA PHE A 13 5.69 2.63 -8.20
C PHE A 13 6.20 3.92 -8.84
N GLY A 14 5.48 5.03 -8.64
CA GLY A 14 5.90 6.35 -9.13
C GLY A 14 7.22 6.80 -8.53
N GLY A 15 7.49 6.41 -7.30
CA GLY A 15 8.73 6.74 -6.58
C GLY A 15 9.99 6.28 -7.29
N CYS A 16 9.91 5.22 -8.12
CA CYS A 16 11.04 4.74 -8.91
C CYS A 16 11.60 5.80 -9.86
N PHE A 17 10.80 6.82 -10.19
CA PHE A 17 11.15 7.87 -11.15
C PHE A 17 11.25 9.25 -10.50
N ASP A 18 11.17 9.31 -9.19
CA ASP A 18 11.29 10.53 -8.40
C ASP A 18 12.72 10.62 -7.84
N ASP A 19 13.40 11.74 -8.09
CA ASP A 19 14.80 11.91 -7.69
C ASP A 19 15.02 11.61 -6.19
N GLU A 20 14.07 11.98 -5.36
CA GLU A 20 14.18 11.79 -3.91
C GLU A 20 13.99 10.32 -3.49
N PHE A 21 13.08 9.59 -4.18
CA PHE A 21 12.63 8.26 -3.76
C PHE A 21 13.11 7.11 -4.64
N ALA A 22 13.77 7.42 -5.77
CA ALA A 22 14.07 6.42 -6.79
C ALA A 22 14.96 5.27 -6.27
N GLU A 23 16.01 5.59 -5.55
CA GLU A 23 16.96 4.58 -5.06
C GLU A 23 16.27 3.55 -4.15
N ILE A 24 15.51 4.03 -3.18
CA ILE A 24 14.81 3.17 -2.22
C ILE A 24 13.67 2.40 -2.91
N SER A 25 12.89 3.08 -3.76
CA SER A 25 11.77 2.43 -4.46
C SER A 25 12.27 1.29 -5.36
N LYS A 26 13.34 1.52 -6.11
CA LYS A 26 13.95 0.49 -6.96
C LYS A 26 14.49 -0.67 -6.13
N ALA A 27 15.11 -0.38 -4.99
CA ALA A 27 15.62 -1.41 -4.08
C ALA A 27 14.47 -2.25 -3.51
N PHE A 28 13.33 -1.63 -3.20
CA PHE A 28 12.15 -2.33 -2.73
C PHE A 28 11.68 -3.36 -3.75
N PHE A 29 11.50 -2.96 -5.02
CA PHE A 29 11.07 -3.88 -6.07
C PHE A 29 12.11 -4.94 -6.38
N LYS A 30 13.41 -4.61 -6.27
CA LYS A 30 14.48 -5.59 -6.40
C LYS A 30 14.39 -6.68 -5.34
N ASP A 31 14.08 -6.29 -4.11
CA ASP A 31 13.90 -7.25 -3.02
C ASP A 31 12.73 -8.21 -3.29
N ILE A 32 11.66 -7.71 -3.93
CA ILE A 32 10.54 -8.57 -4.35
C ILE A 32 11.01 -9.55 -5.43
N GLU A 33 11.74 -9.07 -6.44
CA GLU A 33 12.30 -9.95 -7.49
C GLU A 33 13.18 -11.05 -6.90
N LEU A 34 13.94 -10.74 -5.86
CA LEU A 34 14.82 -11.67 -5.17
C LEU A 34 14.10 -12.61 -4.20
N GLY A 35 12.79 -12.42 -4.03
CA GLY A 35 12.00 -13.26 -3.15
C GLY A 35 12.12 -12.95 -1.66
N LYS A 36 12.65 -11.77 -1.31
CA LYS A 36 12.76 -11.38 0.11
C LYS A 36 11.41 -11.08 0.74
N PHE A 37 10.49 -10.50 -0.04
CA PHE A 37 9.08 -10.37 0.34
C PHE A 37 8.18 -10.59 -0.87
N SER A 38 6.90 -10.84 -0.62
CA SER A 38 5.90 -10.83 -1.67
C SER A 38 5.14 -9.50 -1.65
N LEU A 39 4.75 -9.06 -2.84
CA LEU A 39 4.01 -7.81 -3.03
C LEU A 39 2.52 -8.10 -3.04
N VAL A 40 1.76 -7.27 -2.32
CA VAL A 40 0.31 -7.26 -2.38
C VAL A 40 -0.13 -5.90 -2.89
N ILE A 41 -0.98 -5.90 -3.90
CA ILE A 41 -1.64 -4.70 -4.43
C ILE A 41 -3.13 -4.97 -4.52
N SER A 42 -3.90 -3.97 -4.90
CA SER A 42 -5.35 -4.12 -4.98
C SER A 42 -5.90 -3.61 -6.31
N ALA A 43 -7.19 -3.79 -6.52
CA ALA A 43 -7.91 -3.21 -7.65
C ALA A 43 -7.72 -1.68 -7.69
N THR A 44 -7.62 -1.03 -6.53
CA THR A 44 -7.34 0.40 -6.43
C THR A 44 -5.99 0.74 -7.06
N THR A 45 -4.96 -0.05 -6.75
CA THR A 45 -3.62 0.11 -7.34
C THR A 45 -3.69 -0.02 -8.86
N ILE A 46 -4.36 -1.06 -9.35
CA ILE A 46 -4.50 -1.30 -10.80
C ILE A 46 -5.19 -0.12 -11.48
N ARG A 47 -6.29 0.36 -10.90
CA ARG A 47 -7.03 1.50 -11.45
C ARG A 47 -6.17 2.76 -11.53
N GLU A 48 -5.37 3.02 -10.51
CA GLU A 48 -4.48 4.18 -10.48
C GLU A 48 -3.32 4.03 -11.47
N LEU A 49 -2.73 2.83 -11.56
CA LEU A 49 -1.66 2.55 -12.52
C LEU A 49 -2.14 2.67 -13.96
N ASP A 50 -3.39 2.30 -14.26
CA ASP A 50 -3.96 2.44 -15.60
C ASP A 50 -3.97 3.91 -16.09
N ARG A 51 -3.98 4.85 -15.16
CA ARG A 51 -3.95 6.28 -15.45
C ARG A 51 -2.54 6.88 -15.35
N ALA A 52 -1.56 6.09 -14.94
CA ALA A 52 -0.18 6.53 -14.77
C ALA A 52 0.57 6.45 -16.12
N PRO A 53 1.70 7.17 -16.24
CA PRO A 53 2.54 7.02 -17.42
C PRO A 53 3.00 5.58 -17.62
N GLU A 54 3.24 5.22 -18.88
CA GLU A 54 3.60 3.86 -19.26
C GLU A 54 4.84 3.33 -18.51
N HIS A 55 5.85 4.19 -18.30
CA HIS A 55 7.06 3.77 -17.60
C HIS A 55 6.77 3.39 -16.13
N VAL A 56 5.76 3.99 -15.50
CA VAL A 56 5.32 3.60 -14.15
C VAL A 56 4.61 2.25 -14.19
N GLN A 57 3.74 2.05 -15.18
CA GLN A 57 3.03 0.78 -15.36
C GLN A 57 3.99 -0.39 -15.57
N ARG A 58 5.11 -0.17 -16.24
CA ARG A 58 6.12 -1.20 -16.50
C ARG A 58 6.77 -1.74 -15.25
N VAL A 59 6.81 -0.98 -14.17
CA VAL A 59 7.38 -1.47 -12.90
C VAL A 59 6.64 -2.74 -12.46
N LEU A 60 5.31 -2.70 -12.50
CA LEU A 60 4.51 -3.88 -12.16
C LEU A 60 4.66 -4.99 -13.20
N ALA A 61 4.61 -4.64 -14.49
CA ALA A 61 4.69 -5.62 -15.57
C ALA A 61 6.01 -6.40 -15.56
N ASN A 62 7.08 -5.81 -15.06
CA ASN A 62 8.40 -6.44 -15.00
C ASN A 62 8.61 -7.33 -13.77
N LEU A 63 7.67 -7.35 -12.82
CA LEU A 63 7.77 -8.21 -11.64
C LEU A 63 7.35 -9.65 -11.97
N PRO A 64 7.98 -10.65 -11.33
CA PRO A 64 7.53 -12.04 -11.48
C PRO A 64 6.08 -12.18 -10.98
N PRO A 65 5.16 -12.69 -11.81
CA PRO A 65 3.74 -12.79 -11.40
C PRO A 65 3.51 -13.56 -10.10
N GLU A 66 4.35 -14.58 -9.84
CA GLU A 66 4.24 -15.40 -8.64
C GLU A 66 4.58 -14.65 -7.35
N MET A 67 5.21 -13.49 -7.47
CA MET A 67 5.57 -12.64 -6.32
C MET A 67 4.54 -11.55 -6.06
N VAL A 68 3.46 -11.49 -6.85
CA VAL A 68 2.45 -10.43 -6.78
C VAL A 68 1.07 -11.03 -6.53
N GLU A 69 0.42 -10.58 -5.47
CA GLU A 69 -0.96 -10.92 -5.16
C GLU A 69 -1.82 -9.68 -5.40
N VAL A 70 -2.92 -9.83 -6.15
CA VAL A 70 -3.86 -8.74 -6.43
C VAL A 70 -5.16 -8.99 -5.68
N ILE A 71 -5.55 -8.04 -4.82
CA ILE A 71 -6.77 -8.14 -4.03
C ILE A 71 -7.90 -7.46 -4.81
N ASP A 72 -8.96 -8.22 -5.08
CA ASP A 72 -10.15 -7.67 -5.72
C ASP A 72 -10.90 -6.74 -4.77
N TYR A 73 -11.61 -5.77 -5.33
CA TYR A 73 -12.51 -4.94 -4.55
C TYR A 73 -13.65 -5.79 -3.99
N SER A 74 -14.04 -5.51 -2.75
CA SER A 74 -15.18 -6.16 -2.10
C SER A 74 -16.00 -5.14 -1.32
N GLU A 75 -17.25 -5.51 -0.99
CA GLU A 75 -18.09 -4.66 -0.14
C GLU A 75 -17.48 -4.46 1.24
N GLU A 76 -16.77 -5.47 1.73
CA GLU A 76 -16.06 -5.39 3.01
C GLU A 76 -14.98 -4.30 2.98
N ILE A 77 -14.20 -4.23 1.89
CA ILE A 77 -13.19 -3.17 1.70
C ILE A 77 -13.87 -1.80 1.66
N GLY A 78 -14.95 -1.68 0.89
CA GLY A 78 -15.70 -0.42 0.80
C GLY A 78 -16.27 0.03 2.12
N ALA A 79 -16.79 -0.89 2.92
CA ALA A 79 -17.33 -0.59 4.24
C ALA A 79 -16.24 -0.08 5.20
N LEU A 80 -15.08 -0.74 5.22
CA LEU A 80 -13.99 -0.32 6.08
C LEU A 80 -13.42 1.03 5.64
N ARG A 81 -13.26 1.25 4.33
CA ARG A 81 -12.88 2.57 3.78
C ARG A 81 -13.83 3.65 4.27
N ASP A 82 -15.14 3.41 4.18
CA ASP A 82 -16.15 4.37 4.59
C ASP A 82 -16.13 4.63 6.10
N ASP A 83 -15.80 3.63 6.89
CA ASP A 83 -15.60 3.79 8.34
C ASP A 83 -14.41 4.70 8.65
N TYR A 84 -13.32 4.61 7.90
CA TYR A 84 -12.19 5.54 8.05
C TYR A 84 -12.64 6.99 7.75
N LEU A 85 -13.41 7.18 6.70
CA LEU A 85 -13.93 8.50 6.34
C LEU A 85 -14.89 9.02 7.39
N ALA A 86 -15.81 8.19 7.87
CA ALA A 86 -16.79 8.56 8.89
C ALA A 86 -16.12 8.94 10.22
N ALA A 87 -15.03 8.29 10.56
CA ALA A 87 -14.26 8.59 11.76
C ALA A 87 -13.34 9.82 11.59
N GLY A 88 -13.27 10.38 10.40
CA GLY A 88 -12.46 11.57 10.13
C GLY A 88 -10.96 11.29 10.06
N VAL A 89 -10.56 10.03 9.80
CA VAL A 89 -9.13 9.71 9.65
C VAL A 89 -8.54 10.48 8.49
N VAL A 90 -9.25 10.52 7.36
CA VAL A 90 -8.94 11.37 6.22
C VAL A 90 -10.22 12.01 5.73
N GLY A 91 -10.09 13.15 5.03
CA GLY A 91 -11.21 13.79 4.37
C GLY A 91 -11.56 13.13 3.04
N PRO A 92 -12.59 13.67 2.34
CA PRO A 92 -13.03 13.08 1.05
C PRO A 92 -11.93 12.99 0.00
N GLU A 93 -10.96 13.89 0.02
CA GLU A 93 -9.82 13.89 -0.90
C GLU A 93 -8.88 12.70 -0.64
N GLY A 94 -8.96 12.08 0.52
CA GLY A 94 -8.17 10.90 0.89
C GLY A 94 -8.90 9.59 0.69
N LYS A 95 -10.04 9.57 0.00
CA LYS A 95 -10.86 8.35 -0.14
C LYS A 95 -10.09 7.20 -0.81
N SER A 96 -9.35 7.48 -1.86
CA SER A 96 -8.56 6.45 -2.56
C SER A 96 -7.45 5.91 -1.66
N ASP A 97 -6.81 6.78 -0.88
CA ASP A 97 -5.77 6.39 0.08
C ASP A 97 -6.36 5.51 1.19
N ALA A 98 -7.53 5.89 1.70
CA ALA A 98 -8.26 5.08 2.68
C ALA A 98 -8.63 3.70 2.10
N GLU A 99 -8.98 3.63 0.83
CA GLU A 99 -9.29 2.35 0.16
C GLU A 99 -8.07 1.44 0.06
N HIS A 100 -6.87 2.00 -0.16
CA HIS A 100 -5.63 1.22 -0.08
C HIS A 100 -5.46 0.58 1.30
N ILE A 101 -5.65 1.35 2.35
CA ILE A 101 -5.48 0.84 3.72
C ILE A 101 -6.55 -0.19 4.05
N ALA A 102 -7.79 0.04 3.62
CA ALA A 102 -8.88 -0.93 3.78
C ALA A 102 -8.57 -2.25 3.05
N SER A 103 -8.07 -2.16 1.81
CA SER A 103 -7.69 -3.35 1.03
C SER A 103 -6.60 -4.15 1.74
N ALA A 104 -5.56 -3.47 2.22
CA ALA A 104 -4.47 -4.11 2.95
C ALA A 104 -4.96 -4.77 4.25
N SER A 105 -5.87 -4.11 4.96
CA SER A 105 -6.41 -4.59 6.24
C SER A 105 -7.28 -5.82 6.05
N VAL A 106 -8.17 -5.82 5.07
CA VAL A 106 -9.04 -6.97 4.76
C VAL A 106 -8.19 -8.15 4.27
N ALA A 107 -7.14 -7.88 3.49
CA ALA A 107 -6.22 -8.92 3.00
C ALA A 107 -5.27 -9.42 4.09
N ASP A 108 -5.28 -8.81 5.27
CA ASP A 108 -4.46 -9.20 6.42
C ASP A 108 -2.96 -9.27 6.09
N VAL A 109 -2.45 -8.25 5.40
CA VAL A 109 -1.03 -8.17 5.07
C VAL A 109 -0.17 -7.95 6.32
N ASP A 110 1.12 -8.21 6.21
CA ASP A 110 2.03 -8.01 7.35
C ASP A 110 2.31 -6.52 7.58
N LEU A 111 2.46 -5.73 6.51
CA LEU A 111 2.61 -4.29 6.62
C LEU A 111 2.31 -3.59 5.30
N VAL A 112 2.17 -2.28 5.36
CA VAL A 112 1.96 -1.39 4.21
C VAL A 112 3.17 -0.48 4.07
N VAL A 113 3.61 -0.23 2.83
CA VAL A 113 4.60 0.81 2.52
C VAL A 113 4.00 1.83 1.57
N SER A 114 4.36 3.10 1.79
CA SER A 114 3.87 4.21 0.97
C SER A 114 4.80 5.41 1.10
N TRP A 115 4.85 6.25 0.05
CA TRP A 115 5.48 7.57 0.10
C TRP A 115 4.47 8.69 0.37
N ASN A 116 3.20 8.35 0.56
CA ASN A 116 2.16 9.34 0.81
C ASN A 116 2.19 9.76 2.29
N PHE A 117 2.95 10.82 2.59
CA PHE A 117 3.10 11.34 3.94
C PHE A 117 1.91 12.22 4.38
N LYS A 118 1.02 12.54 3.46
CA LYS A 118 -0.14 13.38 3.78
C LYS A 118 -1.30 12.56 4.34
N HIS A 119 -1.62 11.41 3.70
CA HIS A 119 -2.82 10.65 4.03
C HIS A 119 -2.56 9.23 4.54
N ILE A 120 -1.35 8.72 4.41
CA ILE A 120 -1.03 7.33 4.78
C ILE A 120 0.07 7.26 5.83
N VAL A 121 1.31 7.66 5.48
CA VAL A 121 2.45 7.61 6.39
C VAL A 121 2.50 8.90 7.18
N HIS A 122 1.54 9.06 8.05
CA HIS A 122 1.40 10.25 8.87
C HIS A 122 1.00 9.82 10.27
N TYR A 123 1.69 10.33 11.27
CA TYR A 123 1.52 9.95 12.67
C TYR A 123 0.05 9.83 13.09
N GLU A 124 -0.73 10.89 12.88
CA GLU A 124 -2.14 10.89 13.29
C GLU A 124 -3.00 9.97 12.44
N LYS A 125 -2.71 9.86 11.14
CA LYS A 125 -3.48 8.99 10.24
C LYS A 125 -3.25 7.53 10.59
N ILE A 126 -2.01 7.13 10.86
CA ILE A 126 -1.69 5.75 11.24
C ILE A 126 -2.49 5.36 12.48
N SER A 127 -2.47 6.21 13.52
CA SER A 127 -3.23 5.94 14.74
C SER A 127 -4.73 5.82 14.46
N GLY A 128 -5.25 6.66 13.59
CA GLY A 128 -6.66 6.64 13.19
C GLY A 128 -7.04 5.35 12.47
N TYR A 129 -6.26 4.94 11.48
CA TYR A 129 -6.49 3.68 10.77
C TYR A 129 -6.46 2.49 11.73
N GLN A 130 -5.48 2.46 12.62
CA GLN A 130 -5.34 1.38 13.60
C GLN A 130 -6.54 1.31 14.55
N ALA A 131 -7.01 2.46 15.04
CA ALA A 131 -8.15 2.51 15.96
C ALA A 131 -9.43 2.00 15.28
N VAL A 132 -9.71 2.44 14.06
CA VAL A 132 -10.89 1.98 13.30
C VAL A 132 -10.79 0.50 12.99
N ASN A 133 -9.60 0.01 12.65
CA ASN A 133 -9.39 -1.43 12.42
C ASN A 133 -9.77 -2.24 13.65
N LEU A 134 -9.30 -1.84 14.82
CA LEU A 134 -9.61 -2.55 16.07
C LEU A 134 -11.10 -2.57 16.35
N LEU A 135 -11.79 -1.45 16.13
CA LEU A 135 -13.25 -1.39 16.32
C LEU A 135 -14.01 -2.31 15.37
N ASN A 136 -13.46 -2.60 14.21
CA ASN A 136 -14.10 -3.44 13.19
C ASN A 136 -13.58 -4.89 13.17
N GLY A 137 -12.76 -5.27 14.14
CA GLY A 137 -12.28 -6.65 14.26
C GLY A 137 -11.08 -7.00 13.39
N TYR A 138 -10.39 -5.98 12.83
CA TYR A 138 -9.14 -6.18 12.09
C TYR A 138 -7.95 -5.92 13.00
N LYS A 139 -6.79 -6.50 12.66
CA LYS A 139 -5.58 -6.18 13.39
C LYS A 139 -5.16 -4.73 13.13
N PRO A 140 -4.42 -4.10 14.07
CA PRO A 140 -3.86 -2.77 13.82
C PRO A 140 -2.91 -2.84 12.62
N ILE A 141 -3.21 -2.06 11.59
CA ILE A 141 -2.38 -2.05 10.37
C ILE A 141 -1.04 -1.38 10.66
N ARG A 142 0.04 -1.98 10.19
CA ARG A 142 1.40 -1.44 10.33
C ARG A 142 1.76 -0.72 9.04
N ILE A 143 2.11 0.56 9.16
CA ILE A 143 2.35 1.43 8.01
C ILE A 143 3.73 2.07 8.16
N TYR A 144 4.54 1.96 7.10
CA TYR A 144 5.91 2.47 7.06
C TYR A 144 6.17 3.15 5.71
N SER A 145 7.23 3.95 5.65
CA SER A 145 7.80 4.32 4.36
C SER A 145 8.70 3.18 3.86
N PRO A 146 8.97 3.10 2.56
CA PRO A 146 9.89 2.08 2.04
C PRO A 146 11.29 2.15 2.68
N ARG A 147 11.72 3.32 3.18
CA ARG A 147 13.02 3.47 3.84
C ARG A 147 13.21 2.53 5.03
N GLU A 148 12.11 2.24 5.74
CA GLU A 148 12.18 1.46 6.97
C GLU A 148 12.22 -0.04 6.70
N VAL A 149 11.89 -0.43 5.48
CA VAL A 149 11.78 -1.85 5.09
C VAL A 149 12.98 -2.29 4.25
N VAL A 150 13.51 -1.38 3.43
CA VAL A 150 14.64 -1.66 2.54
C VAL A 150 15.95 -1.39 3.29
N LYS A 151 16.85 -2.37 3.23
CA LYS A 151 18.22 -2.23 3.77
C LYS A 151 19.16 -2.05 2.59
N LEU A 152 19.75 -0.89 2.52
CA LEU A 152 20.76 -0.57 1.52
C LEU A 152 22.16 -0.94 2.01
#